data_3b8c0d661c6e4cfe37bd3638358f8214
#
_entry.id   3b8c0d661c6e4cfe37bd3638358f8214
#
_cell.length_a   1.000
_cell.length_b   1.000
_cell.length_c   1.000
_cell.angle_alpha   90.00
_cell.angle_beta   90.00
_cell.angle_gamma   90.00
#
_symmetry.space_group_name_H-M   'P 1'
#
loop_
_entity.id
_entity.type
_entity.pdbx_description
1 polymer ?
#
loop_
_entity_poly.entity_id
_entity_poly.type
_entity_poly.pdbx_seq_one_letter_code
_entity_poly.pdbx_strand_id
1 'polypeptide(L)'
;MTSATLHTSEGAIGLELYPAHAPKTVENFTRLAGDGYYDGLAFHRVIPDFMIQGGCPRGDGTGGPGYSFEDELNDHPVARGYLAMANSGPNTNGSQFFIVTADEARWLNGKHTVFGRVTSGQDVADTISSVERDGRDRPLEPVVIESITIA
;
A
#
# COMPACT_ATOMS: atom_id res chain seq x y z
N MET A 1 0.45 3.86 19.68
CA MET A 1 0.22 4.25 18.28
C MET A 1 1.39 3.76 17.44
N THR A 2 1.12 3.13 16.32
CA THR A 2 2.17 2.65 15.42
C THR A 2 2.21 3.54 14.19
N SER A 3 3.39 4.02 13.85
CA SER A 3 3.58 4.85 12.68
C SER A 3 4.69 4.28 11.80
N ALA A 4 4.66 4.67 10.53
CA ALA A 4 5.65 4.25 9.54
C ALA A 4 5.92 5.40 8.57
N THR A 5 7.06 5.37 7.93
CA THR A 5 7.39 6.29 6.84
C THR A 5 7.88 5.49 5.66
N LEU A 6 7.20 5.65 4.52
CA LEU A 6 7.66 5.14 3.24
C LEU A 6 8.62 6.16 2.64
N HIS A 7 9.88 5.78 2.48
CA HIS A 7 10.87 6.61 1.78
C HIS A 7 10.86 6.19 0.32
N THR A 8 10.23 6.99 -0.52
CA THR A 8 10.12 6.67 -1.95
C THR A 8 11.06 7.54 -2.78
N SER A 9 11.29 7.14 -4.04
CA SER A 9 12.09 7.93 -4.97
C SER A 9 11.45 9.29 -5.32
N GLU A 10 10.17 9.50 -4.98
CA GLU A 10 9.45 10.76 -5.18
C GLU A 10 9.26 11.56 -3.88
N GLY A 11 9.70 11.04 -2.75
CA GLY A 11 9.58 11.69 -1.45
C GLY A 11 9.03 10.77 -0.37
N ALA A 12 8.88 11.29 0.83
CA ALA A 12 8.42 10.53 1.99
C ALA A 12 6.91 10.59 2.15
N ILE A 13 6.32 9.46 2.56
CA ILE A 13 4.90 9.36 2.90
C ILE A 13 4.82 8.83 4.33
N GLY A 14 4.28 9.64 5.23
CA GLY A 14 4.06 9.24 6.62
C GLY A 14 2.73 8.55 6.80
N LEU A 15 2.70 7.50 7.60
CA LEU A 15 1.54 6.65 7.85
C LEU A 15 1.27 6.48 9.33
N GLU A 16 0.00 6.43 9.70
CA GLU A 16 -0.47 5.89 10.96
C GLU A 16 -1.06 4.52 10.69
N LEU A 17 -0.66 3.50 11.46
CA LEU A 17 -1.16 2.14 11.32
C LEU A 17 -2.18 1.84 12.43
N TYR A 18 -3.09 0.89 12.16
CA TYR A 18 -4.22 0.56 13.03
C TYR A 18 -4.11 -0.85 13.62
N PRO A 19 -3.19 -1.09 14.58
CA PRO A 19 -3.02 -2.44 15.14
C PRO A 19 -4.25 -2.93 15.92
N ALA A 20 -5.09 -2.02 16.43
CA ALA A 20 -6.31 -2.40 17.14
C ALA A 20 -7.39 -2.94 16.20
N HIS A 21 -7.40 -2.50 14.93
CA HIS A 21 -8.43 -2.86 13.95
C HIS A 21 -7.96 -3.93 12.96
N ALA A 22 -6.66 -4.04 12.75
CA ALA A 22 -6.06 -4.98 11.81
C ALA A 22 -4.73 -5.52 12.38
N PRO A 23 -4.77 -6.24 13.51
CA PRO A 23 -3.56 -6.62 14.24
C PRO A 23 -2.62 -7.52 13.44
N LYS A 24 -3.13 -8.49 12.71
CA LYS A 24 -2.29 -9.40 11.91
C LYS A 24 -1.70 -8.69 10.70
N THR A 25 -2.49 -7.83 10.07
CA THR A 25 -2.05 -7.06 8.91
C THR A 25 -0.94 -6.09 9.30
N VAL A 26 -1.11 -5.35 10.39
CA VAL A 26 -0.08 -4.42 10.88
C VAL A 26 1.17 -5.18 11.30
N GLU A 27 1.04 -6.31 12.00
CA GLU A 27 2.18 -7.13 12.37
C GLU A 27 2.95 -7.62 11.14
N ASN A 28 2.22 -8.12 10.13
CA ASN A 28 2.83 -8.58 8.88
C ASN A 28 3.58 -7.46 8.17
N PHE A 29 2.94 -6.31 8.03
CA PHE A 29 3.53 -5.15 7.37
C PHE A 29 4.79 -4.66 8.10
N THR A 30 4.72 -4.51 9.42
CA THR A 30 5.86 -4.01 10.21
C THR A 30 7.01 -5.00 10.23
N ARG A 31 6.74 -6.30 10.27
CA ARG A 31 7.76 -7.33 10.20
C ARG A 31 8.46 -7.34 8.84
N LEU A 32 7.71 -7.32 7.76
CA LEU A 32 8.29 -7.29 6.41
C LEU A 32 9.10 -6.00 6.21
N ALA A 33 8.59 -4.88 6.66
CA ALA A 33 9.31 -3.60 6.57
C ALA A 33 10.62 -3.64 7.36
N GLY A 34 10.58 -4.18 8.58
CA GLY A 34 11.76 -4.30 9.44
C GLY A 34 12.83 -5.25 8.89
N ASP A 35 12.39 -6.24 8.12
CA ASP A 35 13.30 -7.21 7.47
C ASP A 35 13.88 -6.70 6.15
N GLY A 36 13.50 -5.48 5.71
CA GLY A 36 13.95 -4.94 4.44
C GLY A 36 13.26 -5.52 3.21
N TYR A 37 12.15 -6.23 3.42
CA TYR A 37 11.42 -6.89 2.32
C TYR A 37 10.96 -5.92 1.25
N TYR A 38 10.52 -4.73 1.65
CA TYR A 38 10.00 -3.73 0.71
C TYR A 38 11.09 -2.88 0.05
N ASP A 39 12.32 -2.97 0.50
CA ASP A 39 13.41 -2.14 -0.01
C ASP A 39 13.65 -2.41 -1.51
N GLY A 40 13.57 -1.36 -2.31
CA GLY A 40 13.76 -1.44 -3.76
C GLY A 40 12.55 -1.90 -4.55
N LEU A 41 11.41 -2.19 -3.90
CA LEU A 41 10.21 -2.62 -4.61
C LEU A 41 9.48 -1.43 -5.24
N ALA A 42 8.93 -1.64 -6.42
CA ALA A 42 8.27 -0.58 -7.19
C ALA A 42 6.78 -0.46 -6.87
N PHE A 43 6.24 0.73 -7.09
CA PHE A 43 4.81 0.91 -7.28
C PHE A 43 4.50 0.47 -8.70
N HIS A 44 4.12 -0.78 -8.87
CA HIS A 44 3.96 -1.40 -10.19
C HIS A 44 2.62 -1.08 -10.84
N ARG A 45 1.68 -0.48 -10.11
CA ARG A 45 0.37 -0.11 -10.64
C ARG A 45 -0.05 1.22 -10.04
N VAL A 46 -0.19 2.24 -10.89
CA VAL A 46 -0.62 3.57 -10.46
C VAL A 46 -1.73 4.05 -11.38
N ILE A 47 -2.80 4.57 -10.80
CA ILE A 47 -3.93 5.09 -11.54
C ILE A 47 -4.31 6.43 -10.93
N PRO A 48 -4.20 7.55 -11.69
CA PRO A 48 -4.56 8.86 -11.16
C PRO A 48 -6.02 8.89 -10.74
N ASP A 49 -6.29 9.59 -9.65
CA ASP A 49 -7.62 9.70 -9.06
C ASP A 49 -8.21 8.35 -8.67
N PHE A 50 -7.35 7.41 -8.30
CA PHE A 50 -7.73 6.10 -7.76
C PHE A 50 -6.77 5.64 -6.67
N MET A 51 -5.58 5.11 -7.02
CA MET A 51 -4.66 4.57 -6.03
C MET A 51 -3.24 4.40 -6.59
N ILE A 52 -2.29 4.15 -5.68
CA ILE A 52 -0.95 3.65 -6.01
C ILE A 52 -0.77 2.32 -5.29
N GLN A 53 -0.28 1.30 -5.98
CA GLN A 53 -0.13 -0.06 -5.45
C GLN A 53 1.31 -0.52 -5.59
N GLY A 54 1.85 -1.10 -4.53
CA GLY A 54 3.21 -1.62 -4.49
C GLY A 54 3.35 -2.80 -3.55
N GLY A 55 4.60 -3.19 -3.29
CA GLY A 55 4.91 -4.29 -2.37
C GLY A 55 4.98 -5.67 -3.00
N CYS A 56 4.99 -5.76 -4.33
CA CYS A 56 5.16 -7.02 -5.03
C CYS A 56 6.66 -7.29 -5.27
N PRO A 57 7.23 -8.41 -4.75
CA PRO A 57 8.66 -8.68 -4.93
C PRO A 57 9.05 -8.93 -6.39
N ARG A 58 8.10 -9.32 -7.25
CA ARG A 58 8.35 -9.49 -8.69
C ARG A 58 8.10 -8.19 -9.48
N GLY A 59 7.46 -7.19 -8.87
CA GLY A 59 7.17 -5.94 -9.53
C GLY A 59 6.14 -6.01 -10.65
N ASP A 60 5.35 -7.08 -10.72
CA ASP A 60 4.34 -7.30 -11.76
C ASP A 60 2.94 -7.62 -11.22
N GLY A 61 2.78 -7.61 -9.91
CA GLY A 61 1.50 -7.92 -9.25
C GLY A 61 1.28 -9.39 -8.94
N THR A 62 2.17 -10.28 -9.37
CA THR A 62 1.98 -11.74 -9.20
C THR A 62 2.72 -12.32 -8.01
N GLY A 63 3.64 -11.56 -7.41
CA GLY A 63 4.48 -12.06 -6.31
C GLY A 63 3.93 -11.72 -4.94
N GLY A 64 4.44 -12.42 -3.93
CA GLY A 64 4.10 -12.22 -2.53
C GLY A 64 5.13 -12.86 -1.62
N PRO A 65 4.87 -12.88 -0.30
CA PRO A 65 5.85 -13.33 0.69
C PRO A 65 5.91 -14.86 0.85
N GLY A 66 5.19 -15.61 0.04
CA GLY A 66 5.16 -17.07 0.13
C GLY A 66 4.05 -17.64 1.00
N TYR A 67 3.14 -16.79 1.48
CA TYR A 67 1.98 -17.16 2.30
C TYR A 67 0.85 -16.17 2.05
N SER A 68 -0.34 -16.52 2.51
CA SER A 68 -1.46 -15.59 2.55
C SER A 68 -2.15 -15.67 3.92
N PHE A 69 -2.91 -14.62 4.26
CA PHE A 69 -3.63 -14.59 5.52
C PHE A 69 -5.00 -13.92 5.34
N GLU A 70 -5.87 -14.14 6.34
CA GLU A 70 -7.26 -13.71 6.29
C GLU A 70 -7.43 -12.20 6.32
N ASP A 71 -8.55 -11.74 5.77
CA ASP A 71 -8.95 -10.34 5.87
C ASP A 71 -9.28 -9.97 7.32
N GLU A 72 -9.01 -8.71 7.65
CA GLU A 72 -9.39 -8.10 8.92
C GLU A 72 -10.27 -6.89 8.62
N LEU A 73 -11.51 -7.18 8.19
CA LEU A 73 -12.44 -6.13 7.79
C LEU A 73 -12.87 -5.28 8.99
N ASN A 74 -13.00 -3.99 8.76
CA ASN A 74 -13.33 -3.03 9.80
C ASN A 74 -14.14 -1.86 9.20
N ASP A 75 -14.49 -0.87 10.03
CA ASP A 75 -15.35 0.23 9.63
C ASP A 75 -14.63 1.36 8.89
N HIS A 76 -13.31 1.29 8.74
CA HIS A 76 -12.60 2.30 7.98
C HIS A 76 -12.94 2.19 6.49
N PRO A 77 -13.25 3.31 5.83
CA PRO A 77 -13.59 3.27 4.41
C PRO A 77 -12.36 3.13 3.53
N VAL A 78 -12.56 2.62 2.31
CA VAL A 78 -11.54 2.73 1.26
C VAL A 78 -11.74 4.09 0.61
N ALA A 79 -11.01 5.09 1.09
CA ALA A 79 -11.16 6.49 0.71
C ALA A 79 -9.80 7.18 0.74
N ARG A 80 -9.79 8.46 0.33
CA ARG A 80 -8.56 9.23 0.20
C ARG A 80 -7.67 9.15 1.43
N GLY A 81 -6.41 8.79 1.21
CA GLY A 81 -5.39 8.71 2.24
C GLY A 81 -5.37 7.40 3.01
N TYR A 82 -6.36 6.51 2.82
CA TYR A 82 -6.34 5.23 3.52
C TYR A 82 -5.41 4.23 2.85
N LEU A 83 -4.81 3.39 3.67
CA LEU A 83 -3.87 2.34 3.30
C LEU A 83 -4.56 0.99 3.47
N ALA A 84 -4.61 0.20 2.42
CA ALA A 84 -5.31 -1.08 2.41
C ALA A 84 -4.48 -2.16 1.73
N MET A 85 -4.80 -3.43 2.04
CA MET A 85 -4.14 -4.58 1.41
C MET A 85 -4.75 -4.87 0.05
N ALA A 86 -3.89 -5.03 -0.94
CA ALA A 86 -4.29 -5.62 -2.21
C ALA A 86 -4.51 -7.12 -2.02
N ASN A 87 -5.42 -7.70 -2.81
CA ASN A 87 -5.70 -9.14 -2.75
C ASN A 87 -6.23 -9.63 -4.10
N SER A 88 -6.35 -10.94 -4.23
CA SER A 88 -6.93 -11.62 -5.40
C SER A 88 -8.20 -12.38 -5.03
N GLY A 89 -8.96 -11.85 -4.10
CA GLY A 89 -10.18 -12.42 -3.55
C GLY A 89 -10.13 -12.49 -2.03
N PRO A 90 -11.19 -13.02 -1.37
CA PRO A 90 -11.22 -13.09 0.08
C PRO A 90 -10.05 -13.88 0.68
N ASN A 91 -9.48 -13.37 1.76
CA ASN A 91 -8.46 -14.05 2.54
C ASN A 91 -7.19 -14.42 1.75
N THR A 92 -6.75 -13.52 0.87
CA THR A 92 -5.54 -13.71 0.06
C THR A 92 -4.51 -12.60 0.26
N ASN A 93 -4.46 -12.02 1.45
CA ASN A 93 -3.50 -10.96 1.77
C ASN A 93 -2.07 -11.52 1.84
N GLY A 94 -1.12 -10.74 1.34
CA GLY A 94 0.29 -11.10 1.37
C GLY A 94 1.16 -9.90 1.69
N SER A 95 1.82 -9.31 0.69
CA SER A 95 2.68 -8.14 0.90
C SER A 95 2.24 -6.90 0.13
N GLN A 96 1.40 -7.05 -0.89
CA GLN A 96 1.00 -5.91 -1.70
C GLN A 96 -0.04 -5.05 -0.99
N PHE A 97 0.11 -3.75 -1.12
CA PHE A 97 -0.78 -2.77 -0.52
C PHE A 97 -1.03 -1.62 -1.49
N PHE A 98 -2.06 -0.81 -1.20
CA PHE A 98 -2.31 0.39 -1.99
C PHE A 98 -2.68 1.56 -1.08
N ILE A 99 -2.41 2.76 -1.56
CA ILE A 99 -2.80 4.03 -0.93
C ILE A 99 -3.80 4.69 -1.85
N VAL A 100 -4.95 5.08 -1.33
CA VAL A 100 -6.03 5.67 -2.11
C VAL A 100 -5.75 7.14 -2.37
N THR A 101 -5.86 7.55 -3.63
CA THR A 101 -5.73 8.94 -4.07
C THR A 101 -7.06 9.53 -4.55
N ALA A 102 -8.06 8.69 -4.83
CA ALA A 102 -9.43 9.13 -5.10
C ALA A 102 -10.09 9.68 -3.82
N ASP A 103 -11.14 10.47 -3.95
CA ASP A 103 -11.90 10.91 -2.79
C ASP A 103 -12.47 9.71 -2.04
N GLU A 104 -13.02 8.74 -2.76
CA GLU A 104 -13.50 7.49 -2.19
C GLU A 104 -13.50 6.38 -3.24
N ALA A 105 -13.46 5.14 -2.77
CA ALA A 105 -13.54 3.94 -3.61
C ALA A 105 -14.50 2.94 -2.94
N ARG A 106 -15.77 3.33 -2.82
CA ARG A 106 -16.80 2.59 -2.06
C ARG A 106 -16.99 1.16 -2.51
N TRP A 107 -16.78 0.88 -3.81
CA TRP A 107 -16.90 -0.49 -4.33
C TRP A 107 -15.88 -1.46 -3.75
N LEU A 108 -14.85 -0.93 -3.07
CA LEU A 108 -13.83 -1.74 -2.41
C LEU A 108 -14.10 -1.95 -0.91
N ASN A 109 -15.07 -1.23 -0.34
CA ASN A 109 -15.40 -1.37 1.07
C ASN A 109 -15.86 -2.81 1.37
N GLY A 110 -15.36 -3.37 2.47
CA GLY A 110 -15.68 -4.74 2.87
C GLY A 110 -14.97 -5.82 2.08
N LYS A 111 -14.09 -5.45 1.14
CA LYS A 111 -13.33 -6.40 0.29
C LYS A 111 -11.83 -6.33 0.54
N HIS A 112 -11.34 -5.27 1.15
CA HIS A 112 -9.92 -5.04 1.42
C HIS A 112 -9.74 -4.63 2.87
N THR A 113 -8.68 -5.14 3.50
CA THR A 113 -8.33 -4.78 4.87
C THR A 113 -7.71 -3.39 4.87
N VAL A 114 -8.39 -2.41 5.48
CA VAL A 114 -7.83 -1.09 5.74
C VAL A 114 -7.03 -1.17 7.02
N PHE A 115 -5.74 -0.83 6.99
CA PHE A 115 -4.87 -0.97 8.15
C PHE A 115 -4.08 0.27 8.51
N GLY A 116 -4.35 1.40 7.87
CA GLY A 116 -3.70 2.65 8.18
C GLY A 116 -4.18 3.80 7.32
N ARG A 117 -3.55 4.95 7.51
CA ARG A 117 -3.81 6.14 6.70
C ARG A 117 -2.56 7.00 6.56
N VAL A 118 -2.54 7.84 5.54
CA VAL A 118 -1.49 8.84 5.33
C VAL A 118 -1.69 9.99 6.32
N THR A 119 -0.63 10.34 7.02
CA THR A 119 -0.61 11.50 7.94
C THR A 119 0.20 12.66 7.36
N SER A 120 1.12 12.38 6.44
CA SER A 120 1.89 13.41 5.73
C SER A 120 2.31 12.85 4.37
N GLY A 121 2.52 13.72 3.38
CA GLY A 121 2.97 13.28 2.06
C GLY A 121 1.87 12.76 1.16
N GLN A 122 0.61 13.12 1.39
CA GLN A 122 -0.47 12.78 0.47
C GLN A 122 -0.19 13.34 -0.94
N ASP A 123 0.42 14.51 -1.02
CA ASP A 123 0.85 15.11 -2.28
C ASP A 123 1.88 14.25 -3.01
N VAL A 124 2.76 13.56 -2.28
CA VAL A 124 3.71 12.60 -2.86
C VAL A 124 2.95 11.43 -3.48
N ALA A 125 1.97 10.87 -2.76
CA ALA A 125 1.13 9.80 -3.29
C ALA A 125 0.37 10.25 -4.54
N ASP A 126 -0.18 11.46 -4.53
CA ASP A 126 -0.87 12.03 -5.69
C ASP A 126 0.08 12.17 -6.89
N THR A 127 1.30 12.64 -6.66
CA THR A 127 2.32 12.76 -7.69
C THR A 127 2.64 11.39 -8.30
N ILE A 128 2.86 10.38 -7.46
CA ILE A 128 3.12 9.01 -7.93
C ILE A 128 1.96 8.48 -8.76
N SER A 129 0.72 8.75 -8.35
CA SER A 129 -0.46 8.30 -9.10
C SER A 129 -0.57 8.90 -10.50
N SER A 130 0.11 10.01 -10.75
CA SER A 130 -0.01 10.81 -11.98
C SER A 130 1.20 10.71 -12.90
N VAL A 131 2.21 9.90 -12.57
CA VAL A 131 3.37 9.70 -13.46
C VAL A 131 2.96 9.01 -14.76
N GLU A 132 3.73 9.19 -15.81
CA GLU A 132 3.49 8.48 -17.06
C GLU A 132 3.55 6.98 -16.85
N ARG A 133 2.61 6.27 -17.46
CA ARG A 133 2.45 4.83 -17.29
C ARG A 133 2.15 4.15 -18.62
N ASP A 134 2.37 2.84 -18.65
CA ASP A 134 2.05 2.01 -19.84
C ASP A 134 0.58 1.55 -19.81
N GLY A 135 0.20 0.71 -20.77
CA GLY A 135 -1.17 0.19 -20.86
C GLY A 135 -1.59 -0.75 -19.73
N ARG A 136 -0.67 -1.13 -18.83
CA ARG A 136 -0.93 -1.94 -17.65
C ARG A 136 -0.87 -1.13 -16.36
N ASP A 137 -0.86 0.21 -16.48
CA ASP A 137 -0.79 1.15 -15.37
C ASP A 137 0.53 1.07 -14.60
N ARG A 138 1.60 0.57 -15.22
CA ARG A 138 2.94 0.56 -14.65
C ARG A 138 3.67 1.84 -15.04
N PRO A 139 4.30 2.54 -14.07
CA PRO A 139 5.10 3.73 -14.39
C PRO A 139 6.18 3.41 -15.44
N LEU A 140 6.33 4.28 -16.44
CA LEU A 140 7.38 4.14 -17.47
C LEU A 140 8.76 4.24 -16.84
N GLU A 141 8.94 5.18 -15.88
CA GLU A 141 10.14 5.24 -15.06
C GLU A 141 9.79 4.67 -13.69
N PRO A 142 10.54 3.68 -13.18
CA PRO A 142 10.20 3.06 -11.92
C PRO A 142 10.15 4.06 -10.77
N VAL A 143 9.06 4.00 -9.99
CA VAL A 143 8.93 4.68 -8.70
C VAL A 143 9.10 3.60 -7.64
N VAL A 144 10.13 3.72 -6.82
CA VAL A 144 10.48 2.66 -5.88
C VAL A 144 10.33 3.10 -4.42
N ILE A 145 10.05 2.11 -3.58
CA ILE A 145 10.15 2.23 -2.13
C ILE A 145 11.62 2.00 -1.80
N GLU A 146 12.32 3.04 -1.35
CA GLU A 146 13.74 2.90 -1.00
C GLU A 146 13.88 2.14 0.31
N SER A 147 13.03 2.47 1.29
CA SER A 147 12.95 1.80 2.56
C SER A 147 11.65 2.18 3.28
N ILE A 148 11.32 1.43 4.33
CA ILE A 148 10.21 1.76 5.23
C ILE A 148 10.75 1.79 6.65
N THR A 149 10.57 2.92 7.33
CA THR A 149 10.96 3.08 8.74
C THR A 149 9.73 2.91 9.61
N ILE A 150 9.83 2.07 10.63
CA ILE A 150 8.77 1.86 11.62
C ILE A 150 9.16 2.62 12.91
N ALA A 151 8.23 3.39 13.42
CA ALA A 151 8.43 4.17 14.63
C ALA A 151 7.53 3.71 15.78
#